data_d9cdd114cfeebccfe833afd59f6652c6
#
_entry.id   d9cdd114cfeebccfe833afd59f6652c6
#
_cell.length_a   1.000
_cell.length_b   1.000
_cell.length_c   1.000
_cell.angle_alpha   90.00
_cell.angle_beta   90.00
_cell.angle_gamma   90.00
#
_symmetry.space_group_name_H-M   'P 1'
#
loop_
_entity.id
_entity.type
_entity.pdbx_description
1 polymer ?
#
loop_
_entity_poly.entity_id
_entity_poly.type
_entity_poly.pdbx_seq_one_letter_code
_entity_poly.pdbx_strand_id
1 'polypeptide(L)'
;MTESIYPHISAIIPAYNEQDHLGQVLSGVRKYLPALVVDDGSIDQTATVADAGGASLVRQIPNQGKGAALRAGFRYALEHGYKGVLTIDADGQHDPQEIPAFLKAYDYNQADLIIGVRDFSHIPPVRRIANTLGRWSFSWAVGQPIPDNQSGYRLISRRLLEAVLSSSEHGFEFEVEMIVTCIECDCQLGWVPIRTIYAGEKSHIRPVPHVVNYLRIIWQTRRRRQNFAQFHGEHHVSTD
;
A
#
# COMPACT_ATOMS: atom_id res chain seq x y z
N MET A 1 12.96 -12.83 -22.85
CA MET A 1 12.53 -12.38 -21.49
C MET A 1 13.71 -11.63 -20.92
N THR A 2 13.62 -10.32 -20.78
CA THR A 2 14.64 -9.54 -20.08
C THR A 2 14.58 -9.91 -18.60
N GLU A 3 15.66 -10.47 -18.06
CA GLU A 3 15.75 -10.73 -16.62
C GLU A 3 15.55 -9.41 -15.87
N SER A 4 14.69 -9.42 -14.86
CA SER A 4 14.47 -8.26 -14.00
C SER A 4 15.76 -7.89 -13.27
N ILE A 5 16.11 -6.61 -13.28
CA ILE A 5 17.26 -6.09 -12.52
C ILE A 5 17.06 -6.28 -11.01
N TYR A 6 15.82 -6.43 -10.56
CA TYR A 6 15.43 -6.65 -9.16
C TYR A 6 14.65 -7.96 -8.97
N PRO A 7 15.27 -9.14 -9.20
CA PRO A 7 14.58 -10.43 -9.11
C PRO A 7 14.11 -10.77 -7.69
N HIS A 8 14.61 -10.04 -6.69
CA HIS A 8 14.27 -10.21 -5.28
C HIS A 8 13.12 -9.31 -4.79
N ILE A 9 12.55 -8.49 -5.68
CA ILE A 9 11.34 -7.67 -5.42
C ILE A 9 10.24 -8.13 -6.37
N SER A 10 9.02 -8.35 -5.86
CA SER A 10 7.83 -8.67 -6.66
C SER A 10 6.82 -7.53 -6.62
N ALA A 11 6.16 -7.28 -7.74
CA ALA A 11 4.98 -6.43 -7.74
C ALA A 11 3.75 -7.25 -7.33
N ILE A 12 2.95 -6.73 -6.38
CA ILE A 12 1.68 -7.30 -5.97
C ILE A 12 0.56 -6.40 -6.45
N ILE A 13 -0.38 -6.99 -7.20
CA ILE A 13 -1.50 -6.31 -7.83
C ILE A 13 -2.79 -6.93 -7.29
N PRO A 14 -3.41 -6.35 -6.25
CA PRO A 14 -4.73 -6.78 -5.81
C PRO A 14 -5.76 -6.38 -6.88
N ALA A 15 -6.62 -7.32 -7.27
CA ALA A 15 -7.59 -7.11 -8.34
C ALA A 15 -8.96 -7.70 -7.96
N TYR A 16 -10.03 -6.98 -8.28
CA TYR A 16 -11.41 -7.43 -8.16
C TYR A 16 -12.27 -6.82 -9.26
N ASN A 17 -12.64 -7.62 -10.26
CA ASN A 17 -13.36 -7.20 -11.45
C ASN A 17 -12.66 -6.08 -12.23
N GLU A 18 -11.39 -6.32 -12.56
CA GLU A 18 -10.49 -5.36 -13.24
C GLU A 18 -10.03 -5.86 -14.62
N GLN A 19 -10.84 -6.66 -15.30
CA GLN A 19 -10.51 -7.22 -16.62
C GLN A 19 -10.10 -6.18 -17.66
N ASP A 20 -10.65 -4.96 -17.57
CA ASP A 20 -10.47 -3.90 -18.57
C ASP A 20 -9.12 -3.17 -18.42
N HIS A 21 -8.57 -3.10 -17.20
CA HIS A 21 -7.36 -2.33 -16.90
C HIS A 21 -6.14 -3.19 -16.61
N LEU A 22 -6.34 -4.37 -16.00
CA LEU A 22 -5.27 -5.23 -15.49
C LEU A 22 -4.24 -5.58 -16.56
N GLY A 23 -4.64 -5.84 -17.80
CA GLY A 23 -3.72 -6.19 -18.90
C GLY A 23 -2.70 -5.09 -19.18
N GLN A 24 -3.12 -3.83 -19.17
CA GLN A 24 -2.24 -2.68 -19.37
C GLN A 24 -1.28 -2.51 -18.17
N VAL A 25 -1.79 -2.60 -16.96
CA VAL A 25 -0.98 -2.52 -15.73
C VAL A 25 0.09 -3.61 -15.72
N LEU A 26 -0.27 -4.87 -16.00
CA LEU A 26 0.67 -6.00 -16.08
C LEU A 26 1.75 -5.78 -17.13
N SER A 27 1.37 -5.34 -18.34
CA SER A 27 2.33 -5.05 -19.41
C SER A 27 3.34 -3.98 -19.00
N GLY A 28 2.94 -3.00 -18.20
CA GLY A 28 3.83 -1.97 -17.67
C GLY A 28 4.74 -2.49 -16.57
N VAL A 29 4.15 -3.14 -15.56
CA VAL A 29 4.86 -3.67 -14.38
C VAL A 29 5.94 -4.70 -14.75
N ARG A 30 5.61 -5.62 -15.65
CA ARG A 30 6.52 -6.71 -16.05
C ARG A 30 7.76 -6.29 -16.85
N LYS A 31 7.85 -5.02 -17.22
CA LYS A 31 9.10 -4.44 -17.76
C LYS A 31 10.17 -4.29 -16.67
N TYR A 32 9.76 -4.25 -15.40
CA TYR A 32 10.64 -3.93 -14.29
C TYR A 32 10.71 -5.04 -13.23
N LEU A 33 9.55 -5.65 -12.88
CA LEU A 33 9.44 -6.61 -11.78
C LEU A 33 8.64 -7.85 -12.19
N PRO A 34 8.91 -9.02 -11.58
CA PRO A 34 7.97 -10.12 -11.60
C PRO A 34 6.65 -9.68 -10.96
N ALA A 35 5.52 -10.09 -11.51
CA ALA A 35 4.20 -9.69 -11.08
C ALA A 35 3.42 -10.85 -10.46
N LEU A 36 2.79 -10.59 -9.32
CA LEU A 36 1.79 -11.42 -8.69
C LEU A 36 0.45 -10.69 -8.71
N VAL A 37 -0.56 -11.26 -9.31
CA VAL A 37 -1.95 -10.82 -9.20
C VAL A 37 -2.62 -11.59 -8.06
N VAL A 38 -3.29 -10.86 -7.17
CA VAL A 38 -4.18 -11.47 -6.18
C VAL A 38 -5.61 -11.13 -6.55
N ASP A 39 -6.29 -12.10 -7.17
CA ASP A 39 -7.68 -12.00 -7.58
C ASP A 39 -8.59 -12.28 -6.38
N ASP A 40 -9.23 -11.24 -5.88
CA ASP A 40 -10.09 -11.26 -4.70
C ASP A 40 -11.54 -11.67 -5.05
N GLY A 41 -11.68 -12.80 -5.74
CA GLY A 41 -12.97 -13.41 -6.06
C GLY A 41 -13.71 -12.73 -7.21
N SER A 42 -12.99 -12.28 -8.25
CA SER A 42 -13.61 -11.73 -9.45
C SER A 42 -14.57 -12.71 -10.13
N ILE A 43 -15.64 -12.16 -10.69
CA ILE A 43 -16.66 -12.88 -11.47
C ILE A 43 -16.54 -12.61 -12.98
N ASP A 44 -15.65 -11.69 -13.36
CA ASP A 44 -15.32 -11.35 -14.73
C ASP A 44 -14.07 -12.11 -15.24
N GLN A 45 -13.42 -11.63 -16.31
CA GLN A 45 -12.24 -12.27 -16.90
C GLN A 45 -10.91 -11.84 -16.23
N THR A 46 -10.93 -11.21 -15.06
CA THR A 46 -9.72 -10.73 -14.37
C THR A 46 -8.65 -11.81 -14.21
N ALA A 47 -9.03 -13.01 -13.75
CA ALA A 47 -8.11 -14.13 -13.58
C ALA A 47 -7.52 -14.61 -14.92
N THR A 48 -8.33 -14.63 -15.98
CA THR A 48 -7.88 -15.02 -17.34
C THR A 48 -6.88 -13.98 -17.89
N VAL A 49 -7.15 -12.69 -17.66
CA VAL A 49 -6.25 -11.60 -18.07
C VAL A 49 -4.92 -11.68 -17.32
N ALA A 50 -4.95 -12.00 -16.03
CA ALA A 50 -3.73 -12.18 -15.22
C ALA A 50 -2.85 -13.31 -15.76
N ASP A 51 -3.44 -14.44 -16.06
CA ASP A 51 -2.77 -15.64 -16.58
C ASP A 51 -2.18 -15.37 -17.99
N ALA A 52 -3.00 -14.82 -18.89
CA ALA A 52 -2.55 -14.42 -20.22
C ALA A 52 -1.46 -13.35 -20.19
N GLY A 53 -1.48 -12.45 -19.20
CA GLY A 53 -0.43 -11.47 -18.93
C GLY A 53 0.85 -12.08 -18.37
N GLY A 54 0.88 -13.38 -18.03
CA GLY A 54 2.04 -14.12 -17.52
C GLY A 54 2.45 -13.69 -16.11
N ALA A 55 1.49 -13.26 -15.29
CA ALA A 55 1.68 -13.04 -13.87
C ALA A 55 1.52 -14.34 -13.09
N SER A 56 2.15 -14.45 -11.92
CA SER A 56 1.70 -15.42 -10.92
C SER A 56 0.30 -15.04 -10.44
N LEU A 57 -0.54 -16.01 -10.13
CA LEU A 57 -1.93 -15.77 -9.73
C LEU A 57 -2.25 -16.48 -8.41
N VAL A 58 -2.76 -15.70 -7.46
CA VAL A 58 -3.42 -16.21 -6.25
C VAL A 58 -4.90 -15.82 -6.31
N ARG A 59 -5.80 -16.75 -6.07
CA ARG A 59 -7.24 -16.48 -6.03
C ARG A 59 -7.81 -16.68 -4.64
N GLN A 60 -8.64 -15.75 -4.22
CA GLN A 60 -9.44 -15.83 -3.00
C GLN A 60 -10.92 -15.94 -3.37
N ILE A 61 -11.64 -16.89 -2.79
CA ILE A 61 -13.08 -17.08 -3.00
C ILE A 61 -13.70 -17.39 -1.64
N PRO A 62 -14.70 -16.63 -1.18
CA PRO A 62 -15.27 -15.43 -1.79
C PRO A 62 -14.36 -14.19 -1.66
N ASN A 63 -14.82 -13.03 -2.18
CA ASN A 63 -14.16 -11.73 -1.97
C ASN A 63 -14.01 -11.46 -0.47
N GLN A 64 -12.80 -11.08 -0.07
CA GLN A 64 -12.41 -10.80 1.33
C GLN A 64 -11.92 -9.35 1.53
N GLY A 65 -11.86 -8.57 0.46
CA GLY A 65 -11.45 -7.18 0.44
C GLY A 65 -9.95 -6.97 0.20
N LYS A 66 -9.61 -5.77 -0.25
CA LYS A 66 -8.26 -5.38 -0.68
C LYS A 66 -7.17 -5.71 0.36
N GLY A 67 -7.44 -5.43 1.65
CA GLY A 67 -6.48 -5.74 2.71
C GLY A 67 -6.17 -7.23 2.83
N ALA A 68 -7.17 -8.10 2.69
CA ALA A 68 -7.00 -9.55 2.68
C ALA A 68 -6.19 -10.00 1.46
N ALA A 69 -6.47 -9.42 0.28
CA ALA A 69 -5.72 -9.69 -0.95
C ALA A 69 -4.25 -9.28 -0.81
N LEU A 70 -3.95 -8.10 -0.26
CA LEU A 70 -2.59 -7.67 0.02
C LEU A 70 -1.87 -8.61 0.99
N ARG A 71 -2.55 -9.04 2.06
CA ARG A 71 -1.98 -10.03 3.02
C ARG A 71 -1.67 -11.37 2.36
N ALA A 72 -2.52 -11.85 1.46
CA ALA A 72 -2.27 -13.07 0.69
C ALA A 72 -1.04 -12.91 -0.21
N GLY A 73 -0.93 -11.78 -0.90
CA GLY A 73 0.23 -11.45 -1.72
C GLY A 73 1.52 -11.34 -0.88
N PHE A 74 1.46 -10.75 0.31
CA PHE A 74 2.62 -10.63 1.21
C PHE A 74 3.09 -11.99 1.72
N ARG A 75 2.16 -12.92 2.08
CA ARG A 75 2.53 -14.30 2.45
C ARG A 75 3.21 -15.01 1.29
N TYR A 76 2.60 -14.94 0.09
CA TYR A 76 3.20 -15.51 -1.12
C TYR A 76 4.62 -14.98 -1.34
N ALA A 77 4.83 -13.68 -1.23
CA ALA A 77 6.15 -13.09 -1.42
C ALA A 77 7.18 -13.60 -0.40
N LEU A 78 6.80 -13.71 0.87
CA LEU A 78 7.69 -14.24 1.92
C LEU A 78 8.02 -15.72 1.69
N GLU A 79 7.03 -16.54 1.32
CA GLU A 79 7.19 -17.97 1.03
C GLU A 79 8.10 -18.22 -0.18
N HIS A 80 8.07 -17.32 -1.17
CA HIS A 80 8.92 -17.40 -2.37
C HIS A 80 10.26 -16.66 -2.22
N GLY A 81 10.61 -16.21 -1.01
CA GLY A 81 11.93 -15.65 -0.71
C GLY A 81 12.16 -14.23 -1.18
N TYR A 82 11.13 -13.49 -1.58
CA TYR A 82 11.26 -12.08 -1.94
C TYR A 82 11.72 -11.23 -0.75
N LYS A 83 12.59 -10.26 -1.02
CA LYS A 83 13.14 -9.34 0.00
C LYS A 83 12.30 -8.07 0.17
N GLY A 84 11.40 -7.83 -0.74
CA GLY A 84 10.45 -6.73 -0.70
C GLY A 84 9.36 -6.91 -1.74
N VAL A 85 8.33 -6.10 -1.63
CA VAL A 85 7.24 -6.05 -2.59
C VAL A 85 6.92 -4.61 -2.96
N LEU A 86 6.46 -4.42 -4.19
CA LEU A 86 5.88 -3.18 -4.63
C LEU A 86 4.39 -3.43 -4.87
N THR A 87 3.51 -2.73 -4.16
CA THR A 87 2.07 -2.79 -4.39
C THR A 87 1.64 -1.73 -5.40
N ILE A 88 0.77 -2.10 -6.32
CA ILE A 88 0.18 -1.20 -7.32
C ILE A 88 -1.25 -1.64 -7.61
N ASP A 89 -2.19 -0.70 -7.70
CA ASP A 89 -3.60 -1.01 -7.94
C ASP A 89 -3.85 -1.44 -9.39
N ALA A 90 -4.84 -2.31 -9.60
CA ALA A 90 -5.17 -2.88 -10.91
C ALA A 90 -5.97 -1.92 -11.82
N ASP A 91 -6.49 -0.80 -11.28
CA ASP A 91 -7.40 0.15 -11.94
C ASP A 91 -6.73 1.09 -12.95
N GLY A 92 -5.41 1.02 -13.10
CA GLY A 92 -4.65 1.86 -14.03
C GLY A 92 -4.43 3.30 -13.59
N GLN A 93 -4.81 3.69 -12.36
CA GLN A 93 -4.58 5.05 -11.85
C GLN A 93 -3.12 5.34 -11.51
N HIS A 94 -2.30 4.31 -11.35
CA HIS A 94 -0.87 4.41 -11.10
C HIS A 94 -0.05 4.08 -12.36
N ASP A 95 0.93 4.92 -12.67
CA ASP A 95 1.81 4.71 -13.83
C ASP A 95 2.93 3.72 -13.50
N PRO A 96 2.99 2.54 -14.13
CA PRO A 96 4.09 1.60 -13.92
C PRO A 96 5.47 2.15 -14.31
N GLN A 97 5.54 3.23 -15.10
CA GLN A 97 6.82 3.87 -15.45
C GLN A 97 7.49 4.55 -14.23
N GLU A 98 6.79 4.70 -13.14
CA GLU A 98 7.33 5.26 -11.89
C GLU A 98 8.01 4.19 -11.01
N ILE A 99 7.86 2.88 -11.32
CA ILE A 99 8.54 1.79 -10.60
C ILE A 99 10.04 2.03 -10.40
N PRO A 100 10.82 2.48 -11.40
CA PRO A 100 12.25 2.76 -11.22
C PRO A 100 12.56 3.79 -10.14
N ALA A 101 11.66 4.77 -9.91
CA ALA A 101 11.85 5.76 -8.85
C ALA A 101 11.73 5.13 -7.45
N PHE A 102 10.79 4.21 -7.26
CA PHE A 102 10.67 3.44 -6.01
C PHE A 102 11.89 2.55 -5.76
N LEU A 103 12.35 1.83 -6.78
CA LEU A 103 13.51 0.95 -6.69
C LEU A 103 14.78 1.73 -6.35
N LYS A 104 14.98 2.88 -7.01
CA LYS A 104 16.10 3.79 -6.70
C LYS A 104 16.02 4.33 -5.27
N ALA A 105 14.82 4.72 -4.82
CA ALA A 105 14.63 5.20 -3.45
C ALA A 105 14.89 4.10 -2.42
N TYR A 106 14.51 2.86 -2.73
CA TYR A 106 14.77 1.69 -1.89
C TYR A 106 16.28 1.42 -1.75
N ASP A 107 17.01 1.42 -2.85
CA ASP A 107 18.46 1.20 -2.84
C ASP A 107 19.21 2.29 -2.07
N TYR A 108 18.79 3.56 -2.25
CA TYR A 108 19.48 4.70 -1.68
C TYR A 108 19.17 4.90 -0.20
N ASN A 109 17.89 4.83 0.19
CA ASN A 109 17.45 5.16 1.54
C ASN A 109 17.38 3.96 2.48
N GLN A 110 17.41 2.73 1.95
CA GLN A 110 17.14 1.50 2.71
C GLN A 110 15.82 1.59 3.53
N ALA A 111 14.86 2.37 3.00
CA ALA A 111 13.58 2.59 3.69
C ALA A 111 12.73 1.33 3.68
N ASP A 112 12.08 1.04 4.82
CA ASP A 112 11.23 -0.14 4.98
C ASP A 112 9.85 0.05 4.33
N LEU A 113 9.37 1.29 4.25
CA LEU A 113 8.13 1.65 3.58
C LEU A 113 8.32 2.91 2.74
N ILE A 114 8.22 2.78 1.43
CA ILE A 114 8.24 3.90 0.49
C ILE A 114 6.84 4.06 -0.09
N ILE A 115 6.27 5.25 0.04
CA ILE A 115 4.90 5.55 -0.39
C ILE A 115 4.93 6.56 -1.53
N GLY A 116 4.17 6.28 -2.58
CA GLY A 116 3.93 7.21 -3.66
C GLY A 116 3.06 8.38 -3.22
N VAL A 117 3.57 9.60 -3.33
CA VAL A 117 2.87 10.83 -2.94
C VAL A 117 2.22 11.44 -4.17
N ARG A 118 0.90 11.49 -4.16
CA ARG A 118 0.09 12.04 -5.26
C ARG A 118 0.14 13.56 -5.26
N ASP A 119 0.14 14.14 -6.46
CA ASP A 119 -0.06 15.58 -6.62
C ASP A 119 -1.55 15.92 -6.54
N PHE A 120 -1.92 16.65 -5.50
CA PHE A 120 -3.28 17.09 -5.25
C PHE A 120 -3.59 18.49 -5.81
N SER A 121 -2.68 19.11 -6.57
CA SER A 121 -2.86 20.47 -7.11
C SER A 121 -4.02 20.55 -8.11
N HIS A 122 -4.29 19.48 -8.84
CA HIS A 122 -5.29 19.43 -9.92
C HIS A 122 -6.67 18.90 -9.52
N ILE A 123 -6.90 18.59 -8.23
CA ILE A 123 -8.20 18.12 -7.76
C ILE A 123 -9.14 19.27 -7.36
N PRO A 124 -10.48 19.08 -7.44
CA PRO A 124 -11.46 20.08 -7.02
C PRO A 124 -11.23 20.58 -5.60
N PRO A 125 -11.45 21.88 -5.32
CA PRO A 125 -11.09 22.50 -4.04
C PRO A 125 -11.69 21.80 -2.82
N VAL A 126 -12.94 21.36 -2.90
CA VAL A 126 -13.64 20.66 -1.80
C VAL A 126 -12.93 19.33 -1.45
N ARG A 127 -12.55 18.53 -2.46
CA ARG A 127 -11.79 17.30 -2.26
C ARG A 127 -10.40 17.59 -1.73
N ARG A 128 -9.77 18.67 -2.19
CA ARG A 128 -8.44 19.08 -1.71
C ARG A 128 -8.46 19.43 -0.23
N ILE A 129 -9.48 20.17 0.24
CA ILE A 129 -9.66 20.50 1.66
C ILE A 129 -9.85 19.21 2.49
N ALA A 130 -10.76 18.32 2.07
CA ALA A 130 -11.00 17.05 2.77
C ALA A 130 -9.73 16.19 2.88
N ASN A 131 -9.00 16.04 1.78
CA ASN A 131 -7.74 15.29 1.78
C ASN A 131 -6.67 15.96 2.66
N THR A 132 -6.61 17.29 2.67
CA THR A 132 -5.66 18.03 3.51
C THR A 132 -5.96 17.86 4.99
N LEU A 133 -7.24 17.99 5.39
CA LEU A 133 -7.67 17.74 6.76
C LEU A 133 -7.39 16.29 7.17
N GLY A 134 -7.68 15.33 6.30
CA GLY A 134 -7.37 13.92 6.54
C GLY A 134 -5.88 13.69 6.79
N ARG A 135 -5.02 14.17 5.90
CA ARG A 135 -3.56 14.06 6.07
C ARG A 135 -3.06 14.73 7.36
N TRP A 136 -3.54 15.93 7.63
CA TRP A 136 -3.13 16.68 8.82
C TRP A 136 -3.55 15.96 10.11
N SER A 137 -4.79 15.49 10.19
CA SER A 137 -5.29 14.76 11.37
C SER A 137 -4.56 13.43 11.57
N PHE A 138 -4.24 12.71 10.49
CA PHE A 138 -3.44 11.49 10.59
C PHE A 138 -1.98 11.78 11.00
N SER A 139 -1.35 12.79 10.40
CA SER A 139 -0.01 13.24 10.78
C SER A 139 0.07 13.62 12.26
N TRP A 140 -0.97 14.29 12.76
CA TRP A 140 -1.08 14.60 14.19
C TRP A 140 -1.22 13.33 15.05
N ALA A 141 -2.01 12.34 14.60
CA ALA A 141 -2.20 11.09 15.34
C ALA A 141 -0.92 10.27 15.45
N VAL A 142 -0.15 10.16 14.36
CA VAL A 142 1.14 9.45 14.34
C VAL A 142 2.32 10.30 14.82
N GLY A 143 2.14 11.64 14.92
CA GLY A 143 3.09 12.63 15.43
C GLY A 143 4.28 12.89 14.54
N GLN A 144 4.15 12.65 13.26
CA GLN A 144 5.11 13.04 12.23
C GLN A 144 4.38 13.34 10.91
N PRO A 145 4.96 14.16 10.01
CA PRO A 145 4.34 14.48 8.73
C PRO A 145 4.16 13.25 7.85
N ILE A 146 2.91 13.01 7.41
CA ILE A 146 2.56 11.97 6.43
C ILE A 146 1.95 12.65 5.20
N PRO A 147 2.71 12.78 4.10
CA PRO A 147 2.26 13.48 2.89
C PRO A 147 1.09 12.80 2.17
N ASP A 148 1.03 11.47 2.17
CA ASP A 148 -0.08 10.68 1.62
C ASP A 148 -0.21 9.36 2.39
N ASN A 149 -1.36 9.15 3.03
CA ASN A 149 -1.64 7.93 3.80
C ASN A 149 -2.57 6.95 3.08
N GLN A 150 -3.08 7.32 1.90
CA GLN A 150 -4.09 6.54 1.16
C GLN A 150 -3.58 5.96 -0.16
N SER A 151 -2.39 6.35 -0.61
CA SER A 151 -1.82 5.80 -1.84
C SER A 151 -1.57 4.30 -1.67
N GLY A 152 -2.07 3.50 -2.63
CA GLY A 152 -1.81 2.05 -2.72
C GLY A 152 -0.47 1.74 -3.41
N TYR A 153 0.21 2.71 -3.99
CA TYR A 153 1.49 2.55 -4.65
C TYR A 153 2.63 2.63 -3.63
N ARG A 154 3.14 1.48 -3.21
CA ARG A 154 4.10 1.36 -2.10
C ARG A 154 5.16 0.33 -2.40
N LEU A 155 6.38 0.58 -1.93
CA LEU A 155 7.42 -0.44 -1.82
C LEU A 155 7.64 -0.75 -0.34
N ILE A 156 7.63 -2.04 0.00
CA ILE A 156 7.63 -2.52 1.39
C ILE A 156 8.77 -3.53 1.53
N SER A 157 9.65 -3.33 2.52
CA SER A 157 10.74 -4.26 2.83
C SER A 157 10.22 -5.56 3.44
N ARG A 158 11.02 -6.63 3.35
CA ARG A 158 10.73 -7.92 4.01
C ARG A 158 10.48 -7.75 5.51
N ARG A 159 11.31 -6.94 6.17
CA ARG A 159 11.18 -6.66 7.62
C ARG A 159 9.78 -6.15 7.96
N LEU A 160 9.28 -5.18 7.19
CA LEU A 160 7.97 -4.62 7.44
C LEU A 160 6.85 -5.57 7.01
N LEU A 161 7.01 -6.36 5.93
CA LEU A 161 6.03 -7.38 5.55
C LEU A 161 5.76 -8.37 6.68
N GLU A 162 6.81 -8.86 7.33
CA GLU A 162 6.71 -9.78 8.46
C GLU A 162 5.95 -9.14 9.64
N ALA A 163 6.23 -7.86 9.94
CA ALA A 163 5.54 -7.13 11.00
C ALA A 163 4.05 -6.90 10.71
N VAL A 164 3.71 -6.46 9.48
CA VAL A 164 2.30 -6.17 9.13
C VAL A 164 1.44 -7.42 9.03
N LEU A 165 2.00 -8.59 8.74
CA LEU A 165 1.21 -9.83 8.65
C LEU A 165 0.64 -10.27 10.00
N SER A 166 1.16 -9.79 11.10
CA SER A 166 0.60 -10.00 12.44
C SER A 166 -0.57 -9.06 12.76
N SER A 167 -0.80 -8.00 11.95
CA SER A 167 -1.93 -7.07 12.13
C SER A 167 -3.28 -7.77 11.91
N SER A 168 -4.28 -7.40 12.70
CA SER A 168 -5.66 -7.88 12.59
C SER A 168 -6.53 -7.05 11.65
N GLU A 169 -6.00 -5.93 11.13
CA GLU A 169 -6.77 -5.03 10.27
C GLU A 169 -6.97 -5.61 8.86
N HIS A 170 -8.18 -5.42 8.33
CA HIS A 170 -8.61 -5.85 7.01
C HIS A 170 -9.33 -4.70 6.29
N GLY A 171 -9.28 -4.67 4.96
CA GLY A 171 -9.93 -3.64 4.16
C GLY A 171 -9.07 -2.41 3.91
N PHE A 172 -9.68 -1.23 3.85
CA PHE A 172 -8.99 0.04 3.55
C PHE A 172 -8.06 0.52 4.68
N GLU A 173 -8.35 0.09 5.88
CA GLU A 173 -7.55 0.40 7.06
C GLU A 173 -6.16 -0.24 7.00
N PHE A 174 -5.97 -1.25 6.16
CA PHE A 174 -4.71 -1.97 6.06
C PHE A 174 -3.56 -1.11 5.55
N GLU A 175 -3.82 -0.21 4.59
CA GLU A 175 -2.80 0.75 4.13
C GLU A 175 -2.37 1.74 5.23
N VAL A 176 -3.30 2.14 6.06
CA VAL A 176 -3.02 3.01 7.22
C VAL A 176 -2.28 2.23 8.30
N GLU A 177 -2.69 0.99 8.56
CA GLU A 177 -2.03 0.10 9.52
C GLU A 177 -0.57 -0.16 9.16
N MET A 178 -0.23 -0.31 7.88
CA MET A 178 1.18 -0.41 7.45
C MET A 178 2.04 0.78 7.89
N ILE A 179 1.51 2.01 7.82
CA ILE A 179 2.23 3.21 8.27
C ILE A 179 2.41 3.18 9.79
N VAL A 180 1.35 2.83 10.52
CA VAL A 180 1.39 2.74 11.99
C VAL A 180 2.38 1.67 12.44
N THR A 181 2.31 0.48 11.85
CA THR A 181 3.25 -0.62 12.14
C THR A 181 4.70 -0.23 11.82
N CYS A 182 4.92 0.47 10.69
CA CYS A 182 6.24 0.96 10.32
C CYS A 182 6.81 1.89 11.41
N ILE A 183 6.00 2.80 11.94
CA ILE A 183 6.41 3.72 13.00
C ILE A 183 6.64 2.99 14.33
N GLU A 184 5.76 2.05 14.69
CA GLU A 184 5.85 1.27 15.94
C GLU A 184 7.06 0.33 15.96
N CYS A 185 7.48 -0.17 14.80
CA CYS A 185 8.67 -1.03 14.67
C CYS A 185 9.97 -0.26 14.43
N ASP A 186 9.95 1.07 14.55
CA ASP A 186 11.11 1.94 14.23
C ASP A 186 11.69 1.64 12.83
N CYS A 187 10.79 1.43 11.87
CA CYS A 187 11.10 1.24 10.47
C CYS A 187 11.19 2.59 9.76
N GLN A 188 12.01 2.68 8.71
CA GLN A 188 12.19 3.91 7.97
C GLN A 188 11.08 4.13 6.94
N LEU A 189 10.50 5.35 6.95
CA LEU A 189 9.55 5.84 5.94
C LEU A 189 10.27 6.62 4.85
N GLY A 190 9.88 6.37 3.60
CA GLY A 190 10.33 7.10 2.42
C GLY A 190 9.17 7.55 1.55
N TRP A 191 9.42 8.50 0.66
CA TRP A 191 8.41 9.13 -0.19
C TRP A 191 8.93 9.28 -1.61
N VAL A 192 8.08 8.94 -2.60
CA VAL A 192 8.34 9.14 -4.01
C VAL A 192 7.20 9.94 -4.61
N PRO A 193 7.43 11.10 -5.23
CA PRO A 193 6.39 11.81 -5.96
C PRO A 193 5.87 10.96 -7.11
N ILE A 194 4.55 10.83 -7.23
CA ILE A 194 3.89 10.08 -8.30
C ILE A 194 2.84 10.93 -9.02
N ARG A 195 2.61 10.59 -10.28
CA ARG A 195 1.48 11.11 -11.07
C ARG A 195 0.25 10.26 -10.80
N THR A 196 -0.91 10.89 -10.78
CA THR A 196 -2.19 10.17 -10.76
C THR A 196 -2.84 10.28 -12.12
N ILE A 197 -3.14 9.15 -12.73
CA ILE A 197 -3.89 9.11 -13.99
C ILE A 197 -5.37 9.13 -13.63
N TYR A 198 -6.04 10.25 -13.87
CA TYR A 198 -7.47 10.36 -13.64
C TYR A 198 -8.23 9.83 -14.87
N ALA A 199 -8.65 8.58 -14.83
CA ALA A 199 -9.38 7.89 -15.90
C ALA A 199 -10.91 8.18 -15.91
N GLY A 200 -11.38 9.19 -15.20
CA GLY A 200 -12.80 9.58 -15.21
C GLY A 200 -13.75 8.65 -14.45
N GLU A 201 -13.25 7.73 -13.67
CA GLU A 201 -14.05 6.79 -12.89
C GLU A 201 -14.90 7.46 -11.82
N LYS A 202 -16.14 7.00 -11.69
CA LYS A 202 -17.06 7.43 -10.63
C LYS A 202 -16.63 6.79 -9.32
N SER A 203 -16.20 7.61 -8.37
CA SER A 203 -15.90 7.15 -7.01
C SER A 203 -17.11 6.44 -6.39
N HIS A 204 -16.98 5.17 -6.07
CA HIS A 204 -17.99 4.38 -5.35
C HIS A 204 -17.96 4.59 -3.83
N ILE A 205 -17.27 5.62 -3.37
CA ILE A 205 -17.10 5.93 -1.93
C ILE A 205 -18.41 6.42 -1.34
N ARG A 206 -18.92 5.69 -0.34
CA ARG A 206 -20.01 6.16 0.52
C ARG A 206 -19.41 7.10 1.59
N PRO A 207 -19.67 8.43 1.55
CA PRO A 207 -18.88 9.40 2.32
C PRO A 207 -19.01 9.25 3.84
N VAL A 208 -20.19 8.93 4.36
CA VAL A 208 -20.46 8.93 5.82
C VAL A 208 -19.76 7.77 6.55
N PRO A 209 -19.86 6.50 6.12
CA PRO A 209 -19.13 5.41 6.76
C PRO A 209 -17.62 5.59 6.76
N HIS A 210 -17.06 6.17 5.67
CA HIS A 210 -15.63 6.43 5.57
C HIS A 210 -15.14 7.46 6.59
N VAL A 211 -15.88 8.54 6.83
CA VAL A 211 -15.49 9.56 7.80
C VAL A 211 -15.49 8.97 9.23
N VAL A 212 -16.50 8.19 9.59
CA VAL A 212 -16.59 7.56 10.91
C VAL A 212 -15.46 6.57 11.15
N ASN A 213 -15.20 5.69 10.17
CA ASN A 213 -14.08 4.76 10.26
C ASN A 213 -12.73 5.49 10.34
N TYR A 214 -12.56 6.54 9.55
CA TYR A 214 -11.33 7.32 9.54
C TYR A 214 -11.08 7.99 10.91
N LEU A 215 -12.09 8.60 11.54
CA LEU A 215 -11.99 9.19 12.88
C LEU A 215 -11.67 8.12 13.94
N ARG A 216 -12.27 6.94 13.82
CA ARG A 216 -11.96 5.80 14.68
C ARG A 216 -10.48 5.41 14.58
N ILE A 217 -9.94 5.30 13.34
CA ILE A 217 -8.54 4.98 13.10
C ILE A 217 -7.62 6.03 13.72
N ILE A 218 -7.88 7.32 13.50
CA ILE A 218 -7.12 8.42 14.11
C ILE A 218 -7.06 8.29 15.62
N TRP A 219 -8.21 8.07 16.24
CA TRP A 219 -8.30 7.93 17.69
C TRP A 219 -7.54 6.69 18.21
N GLN A 220 -7.73 5.54 17.56
CA GLN A 220 -7.02 4.30 17.90
C GLN A 220 -5.50 4.44 17.74
N THR A 221 -5.05 5.01 16.63
CA THR A 221 -3.63 5.28 16.36
C THR A 221 -3.03 6.19 17.44
N ARG A 222 -3.73 7.27 17.79
CA ARG A 222 -3.26 8.18 18.83
C ARG A 222 -3.14 7.50 20.19
N ARG A 223 -4.13 6.67 20.55
CA ARG A 223 -4.14 5.92 21.81
C ARG A 223 -3.02 4.87 21.86
N ARG A 224 -2.83 4.12 20.77
CA ARG A 224 -1.73 3.12 20.65
C ARG A 224 -0.37 3.81 20.87
N ARG A 225 -0.16 4.93 20.22
CA ARG A 225 1.10 5.67 20.35
C ARG A 225 1.34 6.21 21.76
N GLN A 226 0.32 6.71 22.44
CA GLN A 226 0.45 7.16 23.82
C GLN A 226 0.85 6.02 24.76
N ASN A 227 0.23 4.85 24.59
CA ASN A 227 0.58 3.66 25.37
C ASN A 227 2.02 3.19 25.06
N PHE A 228 2.43 3.21 23.79
CA PHE A 228 3.78 2.83 23.39
C PHE A 228 4.84 3.77 24.00
N ALA A 229 4.61 5.07 23.98
CA ALA A 229 5.50 6.07 24.58
C ALA A 229 5.62 5.93 26.11
N GLN A 230 4.53 5.57 26.78
CA GLN A 230 4.55 5.30 28.24
C GLN A 230 5.40 4.06 28.56
N PHE A 231 5.22 2.96 27.83
CA PHE A 231 5.98 1.72 28.05
C PHE A 231 7.49 1.87 27.83
N HIS A 232 7.90 2.68 26.85
CA HIS A 232 9.32 2.90 26.55
C HIS A 232 9.94 4.03 27.38
N GLY A 233 9.13 4.97 27.88
CA GLY A 233 9.59 6.02 28.80
C GLY A 233 9.87 5.50 30.21
N GLU A 234 9.17 4.48 30.67
CA GLU A 234 9.37 3.90 32.00
C GLU A 234 10.63 3.01 32.09
N HIS A 235 11.13 2.46 30.96
CA HIS A 235 12.35 1.65 30.95
C HIS A 235 13.65 2.48 30.90
N HIS A 236 13.60 3.77 30.64
CA HIS A 236 14.78 4.65 30.67
C HIS A 236 15.03 5.36 32.02
N VAL A 237 14.14 5.21 33.00
CA VAL A 237 14.24 5.90 34.30
C VAL A 237 14.75 4.98 35.42
N SER A 238 15.04 3.69 35.17
CA SER A 238 15.45 2.75 36.23
C SER A 238 16.90 2.24 36.13
N THR A 239 17.82 3.08 35.63
CA THR A 239 19.26 2.80 35.71
C THR A 239 20.01 4.09 36.08
N ASP A 240 19.84 4.53 37.33
CA ASP A 240 20.75 5.37 38.10
C ASP A 240 20.85 4.82 39.52
#